data_76df614eec48adbdee8cc10eb2b6f3ed
#
_entry.id   76df614eec48adbdee8cc10eb2b6f3ed
#
_cell.length_a   1.000
_cell.length_b   1.000
_cell.length_c   1.000
_cell.angle_alpha   90.00
_cell.angle_beta   90.00
_cell.angle_gamma   90.00
#
_symmetry.space_group_name_H-M   'P 1'
#
loop_
_entity.id
_entity.type
_entity.pdbx_description
1 polymer ?
#
loop_
_entity_poly.entity_id
_entity_poly.type
_entity_poly.pdbx_seq_one_letter_code
_entity_poly.pdbx_strand_id
1 'polypeptide(L)'
;ISHDAPDEKTSASLVASTQVFWQIGVLASYLMAFIVSRTEGALGARIVFGLLGGFAAIAFLWRTFSPKFKEFHEAGDRYRAAEGETASEEISFTKLFKGKESKKFISFFACIMIFYICWNLLANTFGQFQNYILVKANASQSLATGCGIILNIAGLICGILFASAAGSKHRNKFFYVGIVIQAAAMIGIALGGGSVFM
;
A
#
# COMPACT_ATOMS: atom_id res chain seq x y z
N ILE A 1 -7.43 -13.19 -0.36
CA ILE A 1 -7.13 -12.88 1.06
C ILE A 1 -8.41 -12.57 1.82
N SER A 2 -9.21 -11.57 1.40
CA SER A 2 -10.47 -11.25 2.10
C SER A 2 -11.49 -12.38 1.97
N HIS A 3 -11.49 -13.08 0.86
CA HIS A 3 -12.33 -14.23 0.59
C HIS A 3 -12.00 -15.45 1.48
N ASP A 4 -10.74 -15.63 1.84
CA ASP A 4 -10.27 -16.79 2.60
C ASP A 4 -10.22 -16.53 4.12
N ALA A 5 -10.64 -15.34 4.55
CA ALA A 5 -10.66 -14.96 5.96
C ALA A 5 -11.95 -15.44 6.65
N PRO A 6 -11.85 -15.99 7.86
CA PRO A 6 -12.97 -16.56 8.58
C PRO A 6 -13.99 -15.52 9.06
N ASP A 7 -13.57 -14.31 9.33
CA ASP A 7 -14.43 -13.23 9.84
C ASP A 7 -14.01 -11.86 9.28
N GLU A 8 -14.92 -10.89 9.35
CA GLU A 8 -14.69 -9.53 8.84
C GLU A 8 -13.47 -8.85 9.51
N LYS A 9 -13.27 -9.09 10.80
CA LYS A 9 -12.16 -8.51 11.56
C LYS A 9 -10.82 -9.05 11.08
N THR A 10 -10.72 -10.36 10.89
CA THR A 10 -9.52 -11.02 10.35
C THR A 10 -9.29 -10.61 8.92
N SER A 11 -10.33 -10.52 8.09
CA SER A 11 -10.26 -10.00 6.73
C SER A 11 -9.67 -8.59 6.69
N ALA A 12 -10.19 -7.67 7.49
CA ALA A 12 -9.69 -6.30 7.56
C ALA A 12 -8.22 -6.22 7.99
N SER A 13 -7.82 -7.03 8.97
CA SER A 13 -6.43 -7.10 9.45
C SER A 13 -5.49 -7.67 8.39
N LEU A 14 -5.90 -8.74 7.70
CA LEU A 14 -5.11 -9.36 6.63
C LEU A 14 -4.93 -8.41 5.44
N VAL A 15 -5.99 -7.72 5.02
CA VAL A 15 -5.92 -6.71 3.96
C VAL A 15 -5.00 -5.57 4.36
N ALA A 16 -5.11 -5.06 5.60
CA ALA A 16 -4.21 -4.02 6.10
C ALA A 16 -2.76 -4.50 6.17
N SER A 17 -2.52 -5.76 6.50
CA SER A 17 -1.16 -6.35 6.55
C SER A 17 -0.50 -6.40 5.16
N THR A 18 -1.27 -6.50 4.07
CA THR A 18 -0.68 -6.43 2.72
C THR A 18 0.04 -5.11 2.47
N GLN A 19 -0.45 -4.02 3.08
CA GLN A 19 0.20 -2.71 3.01
C GLN A 19 1.57 -2.70 3.70
N VAL A 20 1.71 -3.43 4.80
CA VAL A 20 3.00 -3.59 5.51
C VAL A 20 4.02 -4.30 4.60
N PHE A 21 3.61 -5.39 3.95
CA PHE A 21 4.49 -6.10 3.01
C PHE A 21 4.86 -5.26 1.79
N TRP A 22 3.92 -4.43 1.29
CA TRP A 22 4.21 -3.48 0.22
C TRP A 22 5.27 -2.47 0.66
N GLN A 23 5.19 -1.92 1.87
CA GLN A 23 6.18 -1.00 2.42
C GLN A 23 7.55 -1.65 2.60
N ILE A 24 7.60 -2.92 3.03
CA ILE A 24 8.85 -3.68 3.11
C ILE A 24 9.50 -3.80 1.72
N GLY A 25 8.70 -4.08 0.68
CA GLY A 25 9.18 -4.15 -0.70
C GLY A 25 9.75 -2.81 -1.19
N VAL A 26 9.07 -1.71 -0.89
CA VAL A 26 9.54 -0.35 -1.20
C VAL A 26 10.85 -0.04 -0.48
N LEU A 27 10.93 -0.32 0.82
CA LEU A 27 12.16 -0.13 1.60
C LEU A 27 13.33 -0.96 1.06
N ALA A 28 13.09 -2.23 0.72
CA ALA A 28 14.10 -3.09 0.12
C ALA A 28 14.59 -2.52 -1.23
N SER A 29 13.69 -1.97 -2.05
CA SER A 29 14.06 -1.32 -3.31
C SER A 29 14.94 -0.08 -3.10
N TYR A 30 14.62 0.75 -2.09
CA TYR A 30 15.45 1.91 -1.72
C TYR A 30 16.84 1.49 -1.22
N LEU A 31 16.91 0.45 -0.38
CA LEU A 31 18.19 -0.08 0.10
C LEU A 31 19.03 -0.65 -1.05
N MET A 32 18.44 -1.40 -1.96
CA MET A 32 19.11 -1.87 -3.17
C MET A 32 19.62 -0.70 -4.03
N ALA A 33 18.77 0.29 -4.28
CA ALA A 33 19.16 1.47 -5.04
C ALA A 33 20.32 2.22 -4.36
N PHE A 34 20.31 2.32 -3.04
CA PHE A 34 21.39 2.95 -2.27
C PHE A 34 22.71 2.18 -2.39
N ILE A 35 22.69 0.85 -2.26
CA ILE A 35 23.87 -0.01 -2.40
C ILE A 35 24.46 0.12 -3.81
N VAL A 36 23.58 0.07 -4.81
CA VAL A 36 23.97 0.04 -6.21
C VAL A 36 24.33 1.45 -6.75
N SER A 37 23.86 2.52 -6.09
CA SER A 37 24.23 3.90 -6.46
C SER A 37 25.72 4.18 -6.36
N ARG A 38 26.48 3.31 -5.69
CA ARG A 38 27.94 3.35 -5.59
C ARG A 38 28.64 2.61 -6.73
N THR A 39 27.89 1.92 -7.59
CA THR A 39 28.42 1.22 -8.76
C THR A 39 28.36 2.16 -9.97
N GLU A 40 29.48 2.29 -10.68
CA GLU A 40 29.56 3.18 -11.84
C GLU A 40 28.81 2.60 -13.06
N GLY A 41 28.14 3.47 -13.81
CA GLY A 41 27.51 3.17 -15.08
C GLY A 41 26.18 2.38 -15.01
N ALA A 42 25.81 1.78 -16.14
CA ALA A 42 24.56 1.05 -16.31
C ALA A 42 24.51 -0.31 -15.57
N LEU A 43 25.63 -0.79 -15.04
CA LEU A 43 25.73 -2.08 -14.37
C LEU A 43 24.82 -2.13 -13.13
N GLY A 44 24.79 -1.05 -12.37
CA GLY A 44 23.96 -0.94 -11.18
C GLY A 44 22.48 -1.11 -11.47
N ALA A 45 21.97 -0.43 -12.50
CA ALA A 45 20.57 -0.56 -12.91
C ALA A 45 20.27 -2.00 -13.37
N ARG A 46 21.15 -2.64 -14.12
CA ARG A 46 20.97 -4.03 -14.58
C ARG A 46 20.90 -5.01 -13.42
N ILE A 47 21.72 -4.82 -12.38
CA ILE A 47 21.69 -5.66 -11.17
C ILE A 47 20.35 -5.50 -10.45
N VAL A 48 19.87 -4.27 -10.24
CA VAL A 48 18.58 -4.02 -9.57
C VAL A 48 17.43 -4.67 -10.32
N PHE A 49 17.34 -4.43 -11.63
CA PHE A 49 16.27 -5.03 -12.44
C PHE A 49 16.38 -6.56 -12.52
N GLY A 50 17.59 -7.11 -12.59
CA GLY A 50 17.81 -8.56 -12.56
C GLY A 50 17.37 -9.19 -11.24
N LEU A 51 17.68 -8.57 -10.10
CA LEU A 51 17.26 -9.02 -8.79
C LEU A 51 15.74 -8.94 -8.62
N LEU A 52 15.10 -7.82 -9.02
CA LEU A 52 13.65 -7.67 -8.96
C LEU A 52 12.95 -8.69 -9.86
N GLY A 53 13.46 -8.92 -11.07
CA GLY A 53 12.97 -9.96 -11.98
C GLY A 53 13.11 -11.36 -11.38
N GLY A 54 14.25 -11.64 -10.75
CA GLY A 54 14.50 -12.91 -10.05
C GLY A 54 13.52 -13.14 -8.90
N PHE A 55 13.29 -12.13 -8.06
CA PHE A 55 12.30 -12.22 -6.97
C PHE A 55 10.88 -12.44 -7.51
N ALA A 56 10.50 -11.73 -8.58
CA ALA A 56 9.20 -11.92 -9.22
C ALA A 56 9.05 -13.35 -9.78
N ALA A 57 10.08 -13.89 -10.41
CA ALA A 57 10.08 -15.26 -10.92
C ALA A 57 9.97 -16.29 -9.77
N ILE A 58 10.73 -16.13 -8.70
CA ILE A 58 10.65 -16.99 -7.51
C ILE A 58 9.24 -16.92 -6.89
N ALA A 59 8.67 -15.74 -6.73
CA ALA A 59 7.33 -15.58 -6.19
C ALA A 59 6.26 -16.23 -7.08
N PHE A 60 6.40 -16.09 -8.40
CA PHE A 60 5.51 -16.76 -9.37
C PHE A 60 5.60 -18.29 -9.27
N LEU A 61 6.82 -18.84 -9.25
CA LEU A 61 7.03 -20.29 -9.12
C LEU A 61 6.50 -20.79 -7.77
N TRP A 62 6.78 -20.09 -6.69
CA TRP A 62 6.27 -20.42 -5.38
C TRP A 62 4.73 -20.47 -5.36
N ARG A 63 4.08 -19.44 -5.91
CA ARG A 63 2.61 -19.39 -5.98
C ARG A 63 2.04 -20.54 -6.82
N THR A 64 2.70 -20.87 -7.94
CA THR A 64 2.20 -21.88 -8.88
C THR A 64 2.38 -23.31 -8.35
N PHE A 65 3.50 -23.59 -7.70
CA PHE A 65 3.86 -24.95 -7.29
C PHE A 65 3.61 -25.24 -5.80
N SER A 66 3.31 -24.24 -4.97
CA SER A 66 3.07 -24.48 -3.55
C SER A 66 1.65 -25.03 -3.30
N PRO A 67 1.51 -26.22 -2.70
CA PRO A 67 0.21 -26.80 -2.37
C PRO A 67 -0.54 -25.97 -1.31
N LYS A 68 0.17 -25.21 -0.49
CA LYS A 68 -0.43 -24.39 0.59
C LYS A 68 -1.46 -23.37 0.10
N PHE A 69 -1.27 -22.80 -1.08
CA PHE A 69 -2.26 -21.85 -1.63
C PHE A 69 -3.59 -22.53 -1.95
N LYS A 70 -3.55 -23.78 -2.42
CA LYS A 70 -4.76 -24.57 -2.67
C LYS A 70 -5.45 -24.93 -1.36
N GLU A 71 -4.69 -25.36 -0.36
CA GLU A 71 -5.21 -25.70 0.98
C GLU A 71 -5.89 -24.49 1.64
N PHE A 72 -5.30 -23.28 1.53
CA PHE A 72 -5.91 -22.05 2.04
C PHE A 72 -7.22 -21.72 1.34
N HIS A 73 -7.29 -21.86 0.04
CA HIS A 73 -8.50 -21.60 -0.72
C HIS A 73 -9.61 -22.59 -0.34
N GLU A 74 -9.30 -23.86 -0.26
CA GLU A 74 -10.22 -24.91 0.17
C GLU A 74 -10.67 -24.72 1.63
N ALA A 75 -9.81 -24.21 2.52
CA ALA A 75 -10.17 -23.90 3.89
C ALA A 75 -11.17 -22.74 3.96
N GLY A 76 -10.98 -21.69 3.16
CA GLY A 76 -11.91 -20.57 3.04
C GLY A 76 -13.28 -21.01 2.51
N ASP A 77 -13.31 -21.90 1.52
CA ASP A 77 -14.54 -22.45 0.97
C ASP A 77 -15.31 -23.30 1.99
N ARG A 78 -14.61 -24.16 2.75
CA ARG A 78 -15.22 -24.95 3.83
C ARG A 78 -15.80 -24.06 4.94
N TYR A 79 -15.12 -22.98 5.28
CA TYR A 79 -15.56 -22.06 6.31
C TYR A 79 -16.89 -21.38 5.93
N ARG A 80 -16.99 -20.88 4.70
CA ARG A 80 -18.23 -20.28 4.18
C ARG A 80 -19.37 -21.26 4.04
N ALA A 81 -19.08 -22.47 3.58
CA ALA A 81 -20.07 -23.53 3.51
C ALA A 81 -20.62 -23.88 4.91
N ALA A 82 -19.77 -23.80 5.96
CA ALA A 82 -20.20 -24.04 7.34
C ALA A 82 -21.05 -22.89 7.92
N GLU A 83 -20.84 -21.64 7.47
CA GLU A 83 -21.65 -20.49 7.87
C GLU A 83 -22.99 -20.38 7.11
N GLY A 84 -23.26 -21.29 6.16
CA GLY A 84 -24.51 -21.28 5.39
C GLY A 84 -24.54 -20.19 4.32
N GLU A 85 -23.44 -19.51 4.06
CA GLU A 85 -23.28 -18.69 2.87
C GLU A 85 -23.22 -19.62 1.65
N THR A 86 -24.38 -19.82 1.03
CA THR A 86 -24.46 -20.38 -0.32
C THR A 86 -23.44 -19.63 -1.19
N ALA A 87 -22.68 -20.41 -1.95
CA ALA A 87 -21.66 -19.91 -2.88
C ALA A 87 -22.11 -18.56 -3.45
N SER A 88 -21.38 -17.51 -3.13
CA SER A 88 -21.78 -16.14 -3.47
C SER A 88 -22.27 -16.14 -4.91
N GLU A 89 -23.59 -15.89 -5.10
CA GLU A 89 -24.05 -15.61 -6.46
C GLU A 89 -23.07 -14.63 -7.05
N GLU A 90 -22.45 -14.97 -8.15
CA GLU A 90 -21.56 -14.04 -8.85
C GLU A 90 -22.34 -12.73 -8.99
N ILE A 91 -22.06 -11.79 -8.10
CA ILE A 91 -22.77 -10.50 -8.08
C ILE A 91 -22.31 -9.82 -9.36
N SER A 92 -23.08 -10.02 -10.43
CA SER A 92 -22.81 -9.38 -11.70
C SER A 92 -22.69 -7.90 -11.43
N PHE A 93 -21.56 -7.32 -11.82
CA PHE A 93 -21.29 -5.88 -11.67
C PHE A 93 -22.48 -5.04 -12.17
N THR A 94 -23.18 -5.53 -13.19
CA THR A 94 -24.39 -4.92 -13.76
C THR A 94 -25.57 -4.91 -12.76
N LYS A 95 -25.71 -5.92 -11.89
CA LYS A 95 -26.78 -5.95 -10.88
C LYS A 95 -26.56 -4.90 -9.78
N LEU A 96 -25.30 -4.62 -9.40
CA LEU A 96 -24.96 -3.57 -8.43
C LEU A 96 -25.37 -2.18 -8.90
N PHE A 97 -25.29 -1.90 -10.21
CA PHE A 97 -25.64 -0.60 -10.78
C PHE A 97 -27.12 -0.45 -11.13
N LYS A 98 -27.91 -1.51 -11.16
CA LYS A 98 -29.33 -1.50 -11.55
C LYS A 98 -30.32 -1.80 -10.41
N GLY A 99 -29.86 -2.12 -9.19
CA GLY A 99 -30.72 -2.46 -8.05
C GLY A 99 -31.35 -1.24 -7.38
N LYS A 100 -32.34 -1.47 -6.48
CA LYS A 100 -32.98 -0.41 -5.67
C LYS A 100 -32.00 0.36 -4.79
N GLU A 101 -30.93 -0.27 -4.34
CA GLU A 101 -29.85 0.32 -3.52
C GLU A 101 -28.71 0.91 -4.38
N SER A 102 -28.84 0.90 -5.71
CA SER A 102 -27.78 1.32 -6.64
C SER A 102 -27.30 2.76 -6.38
N LYS A 103 -28.20 3.68 -6.02
CA LYS A 103 -27.84 5.08 -5.74
C LYS A 103 -26.88 5.19 -4.54
N LYS A 104 -27.15 4.46 -3.45
CA LYS A 104 -26.28 4.45 -2.27
C LYS A 104 -24.92 3.80 -2.61
N PHE A 105 -24.96 2.69 -3.33
CA PHE A 105 -23.75 2.00 -3.77
C PHE A 105 -22.89 2.88 -4.69
N ILE A 106 -23.50 3.50 -5.70
CA ILE A 106 -22.79 4.39 -6.62
C ILE A 106 -22.17 5.59 -5.89
N SER A 107 -22.93 6.22 -4.97
CA SER A 107 -22.43 7.35 -4.18
C SER A 107 -21.24 6.93 -3.30
N PHE A 108 -21.33 5.80 -2.62
CA PHE A 108 -20.24 5.27 -1.79
C PHE A 108 -19.02 4.89 -2.64
N PHE A 109 -19.24 4.21 -3.77
CA PHE A 109 -18.19 3.84 -4.71
C PHE A 109 -17.49 5.07 -5.30
N ALA A 110 -18.26 6.07 -5.73
CA ALA A 110 -17.72 7.33 -6.26
C ALA A 110 -16.87 8.06 -5.19
N CYS A 111 -17.32 8.09 -3.94
CA CYS A 111 -16.57 8.69 -2.84
C CYS A 111 -15.21 7.99 -2.63
N ILE A 112 -15.21 6.66 -2.61
CA ILE A 112 -13.97 5.87 -2.49
C ILE A 112 -13.06 6.11 -3.69
N MET A 113 -13.60 6.13 -4.91
CA MET A 113 -12.81 6.38 -6.13
C MET A 113 -12.18 7.76 -6.13
N ILE A 114 -12.94 8.81 -5.78
CA ILE A 114 -12.41 10.18 -5.68
C ILE A 114 -11.31 10.24 -4.63
N PHE A 115 -11.55 9.67 -3.44
CA PHE A 115 -10.55 9.61 -2.39
C PHE A 115 -9.27 8.90 -2.87
N TYR A 116 -9.41 7.75 -3.54
CA TYR A 116 -8.29 6.98 -4.05
C TYR A 116 -7.50 7.73 -5.14
N ILE A 117 -8.20 8.43 -6.04
CA ILE A 117 -7.57 9.27 -7.06
C ILE A 117 -6.78 10.41 -6.40
N CYS A 118 -7.38 11.14 -5.46
CA CYS A 118 -6.72 12.23 -4.74
C CYS A 118 -5.51 11.71 -3.95
N TRP A 119 -5.65 10.58 -3.29
CA TRP A 119 -4.55 9.93 -2.57
C TRP A 119 -3.40 9.57 -3.50
N ASN A 120 -3.68 8.95 -4.65
CA ASN A 120 -2.65 8.56 -5.60
C ASN A 120 -1.95 9.76 -6.23
N LEU A 121 -2.68 10.84 -6.53
CA LEU A 121 -2.07 12.08 -7.00
C LEU A 121 -1.07 12.63 -5.97
N LEU A 122 -1.45 12.68 -4.70
CA LEU A 122 -0.55 13.13 -3.63
C LEU A 122 0.61 12.18 -3.42
N ALA A 123 0.34 10.92 -3.13
CA ALA A 123 1.35 9.95 -2.72
C ALA A 123 2.35 9.63 -3.84
N ASN A 124 1.86 9.41 -5.06
CA ASN A 124 2.72 9.06 -6.18
C ASN A 124 3.45 10.28 -6.73
N THR A 125 2.78 11.42 -6.89
CA THR A 125 3.44 12.63 -7.40
C THR A 125 4.49 13.11 -6.41
N PHE A 126 4.13 13.32 -5.15
CA PHE A 126 5.09 13.78 -4.14
C PHE A 126 6.18 12.75 -3.87
N GLY A 127 5.84 11.47 -3.72
CA GLY A 127 6.81 10.40 -3.48
C GLY A 127 7.83 10.24 -4.61
N GLN A 128 7.40 10.36 -5.86
CA GLN A 128 8.28 10.28 -7.03
C GLN A 128 9.24 11.48 -7.13
N PHE A 129 8.75 12.67 -6.81
CA PHE A 129 9.52 13.91 -6.95
C PHE A 129 10.20 14.38 -5.66
N GLN A 130 10.05 13.67 -4.55
CA GLN A 130 10.62 14.05 -3.25
C GLN A 130 12.12 14.35 -3.33
N ASN A 131 12.90 13.44 -3.88
CA ASN A 131 14.35 13.64 -4.03
C ASN A 131 14.68 14.86 -4.90
N TYR A 132 13.95 15.04 -5.99
CA TYR A 132 14.11 16.18 -6.87
C TYR A 132 13.79 17.51 -6.15
N ILE A 133 12.71 17.55 -5.41
CA ILE A 133 12.29 18.74 -4.65
C ILE A 133 13.36 19.10 -3.61
N LEU A 134 13.85 18.13 -2.84
CA LEU A 134 14.87 18.35 -1.83
C LEU A 134 16.20 18.84 -2.43
N VAL A 135 16.64 18.24 -3.53
CA VAL A 135 17.85 18.68 -4.22
C VAL A 135 17.69 20.08 -4.81
N LYS A 136 16.52 20.42 -5.35
CA LYS A 136 16.21 21.79 -5.81
C LYS A 136 16.16 22.80 -4.67
N ALA A 137 15.80 22.36 -3.46
CA ALA A 137 15.86 23.16 -2.23
C ALA A 137 17.27 23.21 -1.61
N ASN A 138 18.32 22.88 -2.38
CA ASN A 138 19.73 22.87 -1.98
C ASN A 138 20.12 21.77 -0.96
N ALA A 139 19.31 20.71 -0.80
CA ALA A 139 19.73 19.54 -0.05
C ALA A 139 20.75 18.73 -0.84
N SER A 140 21.73 18.13 -0.15
CA SER A 140 22.62 17.18 -0.81
C SER A 140 21.86 15.93 -1.27
N GLN A 141 22.33 15.28 -2.34
CA GLN A 141 21.74 14.04 -2.84
C GLN A 141 21.68 12.95 -1.75
N SER A 142 22.71 12.88 -0.92
CA SER A 142 22.78 11.94 0.19
C SER A 142 21.69 12.22 1.25
N LEU A 143 21.45 13.48 1.58
CA LEU A 143 20.39 13.89 2.51
C LEU A 143 19.01 13.57 1.92
N ALA A 144 18.78 13.88 0.65
CA ALA A 144 17.51 13.59 -0.01
C ALA A 144 17.18 12.09 -0.01
N THR A 145 18.17 11.24 -0.31
CA THR A 145 18.02 9.78 -0.26
C THR A 145 17.79 9.28 1.17
N GLY A 146 18.54 9.82 2.13
CA GLY A 146 18.37 9.50 3.56
C GLY A 146 16.96 9.83 4.08
N CYS A 147 16.42 10.99 3.71
CA CYS A 147 15.03 11.35 4.02
C CYS A 147 14.03 10.34 3.46
N GLY A 148 14.25 9.84 2.23
CA GLY A 148 13.41 8.80 1.65
C GLY A 148 13.41 7.50 2.47
N ILE A 149 14.57 7.07 2.97
CA ILE A 149 14.68 5.88 3.83
C ILE A 149 13.93 6.09 5.14
N ILE A 150 14.13 7.24 5.80
CA ILE A 150 13.47 7.57 7.07
C ILE A 150 11.94 7.58 6.91
N LEU A 151 11.44 8.20 5.83
CA LEU A 151 10.00 8.23 5.55
C LEU A 151 9.43 6.84 5.30
N ASN A 152 10.16 5.96 4.62
CA ASN A 152 9.71 4.58 4.42
C ASN A 152 9.70 3.76 5.72
N ILE A 153 10.66 3.97 6.61
CA ILE A 153 10.67 3.35 7.94
C ILE A 153 9.47 3.86 8.76
N ALA A 154 9.23 5.16 8.78
CA ALA A 154 8.06 5.75 9.44
C ALA A 154 6.74 5.20 8.86
N GLY A 155 6.65 5.09 7.53
CA GLY A 155 5.52 4.48 6.84
C GLY A 155 5.29 3.02 7.23
N LEU A 156 6.36 2.24 7.38
CA LEU A 156 6.29 0.86 7.85
C LEU A 156 5.74 0.76 9.28
N ILE A 157 6.24 1.59 10.19
CA ILE A 157 5.76 1.65 11.58
C ILE A 157 4.27 2.02 11.61
N CYS A 158 3.88 3.08 10.89
CA CYS A 158 2.48 3.50 10.77
C CYS A 158 1.59 2.39 10.16
N GLY A 159 2.09 1.66 9.16
CA GLY A 159 1.40 0.54 8.54
C GLY A 159 1.15 -0.61 9.52
N ILE A 160 2.13 -0.97 10.34
CA ILE A 160 2.00 -2.00 11.38
C ILE A 160 0.96 -1.56 12.44
N LEU A 161 1.05 -0.32 12.91
CA LEU A 161 0.08 0.24 13.87
C LEU A 161 -1.34 0.24 13.30
N PHE A 162 -1.50 0.64 12.03
CA PHE A 162 -2.80 0.62 11.37
C PHE A 162 -3.32 -0.80 11.17
N ALA A 163 -2.48 -1.75 10.76
CA ALA A 163 -2.88 -3.14 10.57
C ALA A 163 -3.41 -3.77 11.87
N SER A 164 -2.78 -3.45 13.01
CA SER A 164 -3.24 -3.89 14.32
C SER A 164 -4.56 -3.24 14.76
N ALA A 165 -4.82 -2.00 14.32
CA ALA A 165 -6.03 -1.25 14.63
C ALA A 165 -7.18 -1.47 13.64
N ALA A 166 -6.91 -1.98 12.44
CA ALA A 166 -7.87 -2.09 11.34
C ALA A 166 -9.10 -2.95 11.67
N GLY A 167 -8.90 -4.02 12.45
CA GLY A 167 -9.97 -4.88 12.97
C GLY A 167 -10.66 -4.35 14.23
N SER A 168 -10.32 -3.15 14.72
CA SER A 168 -10.84 -2.59 15.96
C SER A 168 -11.92 -1.53 15.71
N LYS A 169 -12.74 -1.25 16.76
CA LYS A 169 -13.68 -0.14 16.75
C LYS A 169 -13.05 1.25 16.63
N HIS A 170 -11.73 1.35 16.79
CA HIS A 170 -10.99 2.60 16.73
C HIS A 170 -10.42 2.91 15.33
N ARG A 171 -10.62 2.03 14.33
CA ARG A 171 -10.08 2.19 12.96
C ARG A 171 -10.34 3.59 12.37
N ASN A 172 -11.57 4.09 12.54
CA ASN A 172 -11.95 5.40 11.99
C ASN A 172 -11.18 6.55 12.66
N LYS A 173 -10.90 6.46 13.96
CA LYS A 173 -10.10 7.49 14.67
C LYS A 173 -8.67 7.55 14.13
N PHE A 174 -8.04 6.39 13.94
CA PHE A 174 -6.70 6.31 13.34
C PHE A 174 -6.68 6.89 11.93
N PHE A 175 -7.71 6.60 11.14
CA PHE A 175 -7.84 7.13 9.78
C PHE A 175 -7.95 8.66 9.77
N TYR A 176 -8.82 9.25 10.59
CA TYR A 176 -8.96 10.70 10.67
C TYR A 176 -7.69 11.39 11.18
N VAL A 177 -7.03 10.84 12.19
CA VAL A 177 -5.76 11.37 12.71
C VAL A 177 -4.71 11.35 11.60
N GLY A 178 -4.61 10.27 10.82
CA GLY A 178 -3.70 10.17 9.69
C GLY A 178 -3.94 11.25 8.63
N ILE A 179 -5.20 11.50 8.27
CA ILE A 179 -5.56 12.55 7.30
C ILE A 179 -5.16 13.93 7.81
N VAL A 180 -5.45 14.24 9.10
CA VAL A 180 -5.12 15.54 9.70
C VAL A 180 -3.60 15.76 9.71
N ILE A 181 -2.81 14.75 10.11
CA ILE A 181 -1.35 14.84 10.13
C ILE A 181 -0.82 15.06 8.70
N GLN A 182 -1.35 14.33 7.72
CA GLN A 182 -0.93 14.48 6.34
C GLN A 182 -1.28 15.86 5.77
N ALA A 183 -2.49 16.35 6.02
CA ALA A 183 -2.90 17.68 5.59
C ALA A 183 -2.03 18.78 6.23
N ALA A 184 -1.74 18.68 7.52
CA ALA A 184 -0.85 19.61 8.22
C ALA A 184 0.57 19.59 7.63
N ALA A 185 1.11 18.40 7.33
CA ALA A 185 2.42 18.25 6.71
C ALA A 185 2.47 18.91 5.32
N MET A 186 1.45 18.70 4.48
CA MET A 186 1.36 19.33 3.15
C MET A 186 1.26 20.85 3.21
N ILE A 187 0.44 21.37 4.14
CA ILE A 187 0.35 22.82 4.39
C ILE A 187 1.70 23.38 4.86
N GLY A 188 2.39 22.68 5.77
CA GLY A 188 3.71 23.04 6.23
C GLY A 188 4.72 23.15 5.08
N ILE A 189 4.75 22.16 4.18
CA ILE A 189 5.63 22.19 3.00
C ILE A 189 5.26 23.36 2.06
N ALA A 190 3.97 23.62 1.83
CA ALA A 190 3.51 24.69 0.96
C ALA A 190 3.86 26.08 1.52
N LEU A 191 3.76 26.27 2.83
CA LEU A 191 4.09 27.54 3.49
C LEU A 191 5.60 27.74 3.69
N GLY A 192 6.35 26.66 3.70
CA GLY A 192 7.78 26.66 4.00
C GLY A 192 8.69 27.29 2.96
N GLY A 193 8.19 27.64 1.79
CA GLY A 193 8.85 28.51 0.81
C GLY A 193 10.24 28.08 0.35
N GLY A 194 10.58 26.79 0.37
CA GLY A 194 11.85 26.27 -0.14
C GLY A 194 13.02 26.32 0.85
N SER A 195 12.78 26.49 2.13
CA SER A 195 13.79 26.34 3.18
C SER A 195 14.08 24.85 3.44
N VAL A 196 15.37 24.50 3.47
CA VAL A 196 15.84 23.09 3.70
C VAL A 196 15.48 22.58 5.10
N PHE A 197 15.09 23.44 6.01
CA PHE A 197 14.74 23.10 7.39
C PHE A 197 13.27 22.69 7.59
N MET A 198 12.56 22.52 6.52
CA MET A 198 11.22 21.96 6.50
C MET A 198 11.19 20.63 5.77
#